data_b411d7519173fa84eae2ad4af91f8d6b
#
_entry.id   b411d7519173fa84eae2ad4af91f8d6b
#
_cell.length_a   1.000
_cell.length_b   1.000
_cell.length_c   1.000
_cell.angle_alpha   90.00
_cell.angle_beta   90.00
_cell.angle_gamma   90.00
#
_symmetry.space_group_name_H-M   'P 1'
#
loop_
_entity.id
_entity.type
_entity.pdbx_description
1 polymer ?
#
loop_
_entity_poly.entity_id
_entity_poly.type
_entity_poly.pdbx_seq_one_letter_code
_entity_poly.pdbx_strand_id
1 'polypeptide(L)'
;MNIGFISLGTSQADLKTDSTSWGNYENNAWSITNANLKYSTDHGDNWTTATEKSNISKSGILLSTGADDSFSKMGIYDLAGNEWEWTLEYNSNPYNPCTHRGGRCYFSGSDRPADSRGSYFSTTETPVFRVALY
;
A
#
# COMPACT_ATOMS: atom_id res chain seq x y z
N MET A 1 -2.57 -23.80 17.81
CA MET A 1 -1.28 -23.10 17.72
C MET A 1 -1.59 -21.62 17.72
N ASN A 2 -1.42 -20.95 18.84
CA ASN A 2 -1.63 -19.49 18.92
C ASN A 2 -0.47 -18.84 18.21
N ILE A 3 -0.70 -18.33 17.01
CA ILE A 3 0.23 -17.40 16.37
C ILE A 3 0.10 -16.12 17.19
N GLY A 4 1.05 -15.92 18.11
CA GLY A 4 1.13 -14.68 18.87
C GLY A 4 1.21 -13.52 17.89
N PHE A 5 0.18 -12.69 17.87
CA PHE A 5 0.26 -11.38 17.29
C PHE A 5 1.35 -10.64 18.08
N ILE A 6 2.55 -10.59 17.54
CA ILE A 6 3.59 -9.72 18.07
C ILE A 6 2.98 -8.32 17.99
N SER A 7 2.85 -7.69 19.15
CA SER A 7 2.38 -6.31 19.26
C SER A 7 3.17 -5.45 18.27
N LEU A 8 2.58 -5.08 17.17
CA LEU A 8 3.02 -3.96 16.37
C LEU A 8 2.97 -2.76 17.31
N GLY A 9 4.08 -2.22 17.70
CA GLY A 9 4.22 -1.18 18.71
C GLY A 9 3.55 0.16 18.40
N THR A 10 2.66 0.16 17.44
CA THR A 10 1.69 1.18 17.09
C THR A 10 0.40 0.47 16.81
N SER A 11 -0.62 0.91 17.42
CA SER A 11 -1.88 0.26 17.68
C SER A 11 -2.53 -0.36 16.44
N GLN A 12 -3.27 -1.45 16.66
CA GLN A 12 -4.29 -1.91 15.71
C GLN A 12 -5.22 -0.77 15.23
N ALA A 13 -5.28 0.34 15.95
CA ALA A 13 -6.01 1.52 15.57
C ALA A 13 -5.47 2.10 14.25
N ASP A 14 -4.15 2.22 14.07
CA ASP A 14 -3.56 2.80 12.85
C ASP A 14 -3.91 1.99 11.60
N LEU A 15 -4.02 0.67 11.73
CA LEU A 15 -4.45 -0.19 10.63
C LEU A 15 -5.87 0.10 10.15
N LYS A 16 -6.73 0.61 11.04
CA LYS A 16 -8.16 0.77 10.82
C LYS A 16 -8.59 2.21 10.63
N THR A 17 -7.84 3.16 11.16
CA THR A 17 -8.27 4.56 11.23
C THR A 17 -7.41 5.48 10.37
N ASP A 18 -6.08 5.37 10.47
CA ASP A 18 -5.15 6.19 9.71
C ASP A 18 -3.81 5.48 9.55
N SER A 19 -3.54 5.00 8.36
CA SER A 19 -2.28 4.35 8.00
C SER A 19 -1.35 5.26 7.21
N THR A 20 -1.54 6.58 7.22
CA THR A 20 -0.75 7.55 6.43
C THR A 20 0.77 7.33 6.60
N SER A 21 1.23 7.13 7.84
CA SER A 21 2.67 6.92 8.13
C SER A 21 3.19 5.52 7.77
N TRP A 22 2.37 4.65 7.21
CA TRP A 22 2.72 3.26 6.92
C TRP A 22 3.17 3.01 5.49
N GLY A 23 2.90 3.96 4.60
CA GLY A 23 3.19 3.76 3.20
C GLY A 23 2.95 4.98 2.32
N ASN A 24 2.97 4.75 1.04
CA ASN A 24 2.81 5.78 0.03
C ASN A 24 1.34 6.14 -0.16
N TYR A 25 0.90 7.18 0.54
CA TYR A 25 -0.40 7.82 0.37
C TYR A 25 -0.25 9.21 -0.24
N GLU A 26 -1.33 9.79 -0.80
CA GLU A 26 -1.28 11.12 -1.40
C GLU A 26 -0.86 12.22 -0.40
N ASN A 27 -1.28 12.05 0.86
CA ASN A 27 -1.03 12.98 1.95
C ASN A 27 0.24 12.68 2.75
N ASN A 28 1.05 11.68 2.34
CA ASN A 28 2.32 11.35 3.00
C ASN A 28 3.51 11.75 2.14
N ALA A 29 4.49 12.45 2.73
CA ALA A 29 5.79 12.68 2.14
C ALA A 29 6.69 11.45 2.34
N TRP A 30 7.66 11.25 1.46
CA TRP A 30 8.65 10.19 1.58
C TRP A 30 10.01 10.64 1.02
N SER A 31 11.06 10.00 1.50
CA SER A 31 12.41 10.15 0.98
C SER A 31 12.89 8.80 0.46
N ILE A 32 13.52 8.80 -0.72
CA ILE A 32 14.14 7.59 -1.23
C ILE A 32 15.42 7.33 -0.45
N THR A 33 15.43 6.26 0.34
CA THR A 33 16.61 5.81 1.08
C THR A 33 17.43 4.80 0.28
N ASN A 34 16.83 4.18 -0.73
CA ASN A 34 17.49 3.25 -1.64
C ASN A 34 17.66 3.89 -3.03
N ALA A 35 18.90 4.15 -3.43
CA ALA A 35 19.24 4.84 -4.69
C ALA A 35 18.77 4.13 -5.98
N ASN A 36 18.40 2.85 -5.90
CA ASN A 36 17.90 2.08 -7.04
C ASN A 36 16.38 2.20 -7.24
N LEU A 37 15.71 2.94 -6.36
CA LEU A 37 14.27 3.02 -6.38
C LEU A 37 13.76 4.10 -7.31
N LYS A 38 12.55 3.87 -7.79
CA LYS A 38 11.92 4.66 -8.82
C LYS A 38 10.49 5.01 -8.45
N TYR A 39 9.96 6.03 -9.09
CA TYR A 39 8.55 6.37 -9.03
C TYR A 39 7.95 6.42 -10.43
N SER A 40 6.64 6.29 -10.49
CA SER A 40 5.84 6.47 -11.70
C SER A 40 4.65 7.40 -11.41
N THR A 41 4.34 8.26 -12.38
CA THR A 41 3.16 9.15 -12.36
C THR A 41 2.09 8.73 -13.35
N ASP A 42 2.30 7.62 -14.04
CA ASP A 42 1.45 7.08 -15.11
C ASP A 42 1.14 5.59 -14.89
N HIS A 43 0.82 5.23 -13.65
CA HIS A 43 0.42 3.87 -13.26
C HIS A 43 1.47 2.77 -13.48
N GLY A 44 2.74 3.14 -13.59
CA GLY A 44 3.81 2.19 -13.79
C GLY A 44 4.26 1.99 -15.24
N ASP A 45 3.72 2.75 -16.18
CA ASP A 45 4.13 2.69 -17.58
C ASP A 45 5.56 3.23 -17.76
N ASN A 46 5.90 4.33 -17.07
CA ASN A 46 7.24 4.90 -17.06
C ASN A 46 7.76 5.09 -15.65
N TRP A 47 9.03 4.72 -15.43
CA TRP A 47 9.68 4.80 -14.13
C TRP A 47 10.87 5.76 -14.15
N THR A 48 10.90 6.68 -13.19
CA THR A 48 11.92 7.70 -13.05
C THR A 48 12.56 7.62 -11.66
N THR A 49 13.85 7.93 -11.57
CA THR A 49 14.54 8.03 -10.28
C THR A 49 14.13 9.33 -9.58
N ALA A 50 13.84 9.26 -8.29
CA ALA A 50 13.55 10.42 -7.45
C ALA A 50 14.16 10.28 -6.07
N THR A 51 14.39 11.43 -5.42
CA THR A 51 14.94 11.47 -4.06
C THR A 51 13.87 11.73 -3.00
N GLU A 52 12.78 12.37 -3.35
CA GLU A 52 11.69 12.68 -2.42
C GLU A 52 10.38 12.98 -3.15
N LYS A 53 9.28 12.72 -2.49
CA LYS A 53 7.96 13.25 -2.80
C LYS A 53 7.76 14.49 -1.92
N SER A 54 8.05 15.66 -2.43
CA SER A 54 7.64 16.88 -1.76
C SER A 54 6.12 16.94 -1.73
N ASN A 55 5.54 17.57 -0.70
CA ASN A 55 4.10 17.78 -0.42
C ASN A 55 3.25 18.23 -1.62
N ILE A 56 3.45 17.60 -2.74
CA ILE A 56 2.66 17.84 -3.92
C ILE A 56 1.40 17.03 -3.70
N SER A 57 0.30 17.71 -3.62
CA SER A 57 -1.05 17.17 -3.76
C SER A 57 -1.26 16.54 -5.15
N LYS A 58 -0.35 15.68 -5.57
CA LYS A 58 -0.51 14.85 -6.75
C LYS A 58 -0.78 13.45 -6.27
N SER A 59 -2.05 13.14 -6.21
CA SER A 59 -2.49 11.76 -6.14
C SER A 59 -1.82 10.94 -7.26
N GLY A 60 -1.57 9.69 -7.00
CA GLY A 60 -1.17 8.77 -8.05
C GLY A 60 0.31 8.63 -8.34
N ILE A 61 1.19 8.99 -7.42
CA ILE A 61 2.60 8.65 -7.55
C ILE A 61 2.82 7.24 -7.00
N LEU A 62 3.08 6.30 -7.89
CA LEU A 62 3.41 4.93 -7.54
C LEU A 62 4.91 4.80 -7.23
N LEU A 63 5.26 4.07 -6.18
CA LEU A 63 6.65 3.79 -5.80
C LEU A 63 6.99 2.32 -6.04
N SER A 64 8.24 2.04 -6.39
CA SER A 64 8.75 0.68 -6.27
C SER A 64 8.87 0.29 -4.79
N THR A 65 8.58 -0.99 -4.47
CA THR A 65 8.59 -1.50 -3.09
C THR A 65 9.92 -1.28 -2.40
N GLY A 66 9.88 -0.88 -1.14
CA GLY A 66 11.06 -0.61 -0.33
C GLY A 66 11.72 0.74 -0.62
N ALA A 67 10.95 1.72 -1.10
CA ALA A 67 11.45 3.06 -1.45
C ALA A 67 11.93 3.84 -0.23
N ASP A 68 11.19 3.78 0.84
CA ASP A 68 11.45 4.50 2.08
C ASP A 68 11.49 3.52 3.25
N ASP A 69 12.57 3.52 4.02
CA ASP A 69 12.73 2.62 5.17
C ASP A 69 11.70 2.88 6.26
N SER A 70 11.13 4.08 6.33
CA SER A 70 10.05 4.41 7.27
C SER A 70 8.76 3.63 7.00
N PHE A 71 8.57 3.15 5.77
CA PHE A 71 7.42 2.32 5.38
C PHE A 71 7.58 0.85 5.77
N SER A 72 8.72 0.47 6.34
CA SER A 72 8.92 -0.87 6.87
C SER A 72 8.23 -1.04 8.22
N LYS A 73 7.38 -2.05 8.34
CA LYS A 73 6.77 -2.50 9.58
C LYS A 73 7.12 -3.97 9.78
N MET A 74 7.90 -4.27 10.83
CA MET A 74 8.40 -5.64 11.10
C MET A 74 9.18 -6.26 9.94
N GLY A 75 9.92 -5.47 9.19
CA GLY A 75 10.68 -5.93 8.02
C GLY A 75 9.84 -6.16 6.76
N ILE A 76 8.56 -5.77 6.77
CA ILE A 76 7.69 -5.80 5.61
C ILE A 76 7.47 -4.36 5.14
N TYR A 77 7.78 -4.10 3.88
CA TYR A 77 7.57 -2.78 3.27
C TYR A 77 6.18 -2.66 2.67
N ASP A 78 5.68 -1.42 2.64
CA ASP A 78 4.46 -1.02 1.93
C ASP A 78 3.23 -1.86 2.31
N LEU A 79 3.07 -2.18 3.61
CA LEU A 79 1.86 -2.86 4.13
C LEU A 79 0.57 -2.07 3.88
N ALA A 80 0.69 -0.79 3.58
CA ALA A 80 -0.43 0.10 3.33
C ALA A 80 -0.06 1.13 2.27
N GLY A 81 -1.05 1.63 1.54
CA GLY A 81 -0.86 2.61 0.47
C GLY A 81 -0.18 2.01 -0.75
N ASN A 82 0.42 2.86 -1.56
CA ASN A 82 1.07 2.56 -2.83
C ASN A 82 0.08 2.00 -3.86
N GLU A 83 -0.26 0.71 -3.81
CA GLU A 83 -1.27 0.10 -4.67
C GLU A 83 -2.06 -0.96 -3.88
N TRP A 84 -3.33 -1.17 -4.26
CA TRP A 84 -4.17 -2.24 -3.75
C TRP A 84 -3.51 -3.59 -3.94
N GLU A 85 -3.65 -4.48 -2.96
CA GLU A 85 -3.15 -5.84 -3.03
C GLU A 85 -4.30 -6.85 -3.12
N TRP A 86 -4.23 -7.76 -4.08
CA TRP A 86 -5.15 -8.89 -4.16
C TRP A 86 -4.97 -9.81 -2.96
N THR A 87 -6.08 -10.29 -2.45
CA THR A 87 -6.10 -11.27 -1.37
C THR A 87 -6.83 -12.54 -1.80
N LEU A 88 -6.64 -13.62 -1.04
CA LEU A 88 -7.41 -14.84 -1.22
C LEU A 88 -8.79 -14.78 -0.54
N GLU A 89 -9.17 -13.63 -0.02
CA GLU A 89 -10.46 -13.43 0.62
C GLU A 89 -11.57 -13.44 -0.43
N TYR A 90 -12.52 -14.34 -0.25
CA TYR A 90 -13.71 -14.42 -1.09
C TYR A 90 -14.74 -13.35 -0.69
N ASN A 91 -15.30 -12.68 -1.68
CA ASN A 91 -16.45 -11.82 -1.48
C ASN A 91 -17.72 -12.56 -1.92
N SER A 92 -18.72 -12.59 -1.04
CA SER A 92 -20.01 -13.26 -1.32
C SER A 92 -20.83 -12.59 -2.43
N ASN A 93 -20.46 -11.40 -2.89
CA ASN A 93 -21.08 -10.77 -4.04
C ASN A 93 -20.62 -11.47 -5.34
N PRO A 94 -21.50 -12.18 -6.05
CA PRO A 94 -21.11 -12.93 -7.25
C PRO A 94 -20.67 -12.05 -8.41
N TYR A 95 -21.00 -10.77 -8.38
CA TYR A 95 -20.58 -9.80 -9.38
C TYR A 95 -19.19 -9.22 -9.11
N ASN A 96 -18.72 -9.28 -7.86
CA ASN A 96 -17.42 -8.77 -7.44
C ASN A 96 -16.72 -9.76 -6.49
N PRO A 97 -16.34 -10.96 -6.95
CA PRO A 97 -15.83 -12.02 -6.08
C PRO A 97 -14.39 -11.79 -5.61
N CYS A 98 -13.62 -10.97 -6.31
CA CYS A 98 -12.21 -10.72 -5.99
C CYS A 98 -12.09 -9.61 -4.96
N THR A 99 -11.32 -9.83 -3.91
CA THR A 99 -11.10 -8.86 -2.83
C THR A 99 -9.68 -8.33 -2.86
N HIS A 100 -9.55 -7.01 -2.64
CA HIS A 100 -8.27 -6.34 -2.45
C HIS A 100 -8.26 -5.57 -1.13
N ARG A 101 -7.05 -5.28 -0.63
CA ARG A 101 -6.80 -4.54 0.63
C ARG A 101 -5.64 -3.57 0.49
N GLY A 102 -5.41 -2.75 1.54
CA GLY A 102 -4.18 -2.03 1.76
C GLY A 102 -4.18 -0.54 1.43
N GLY A 103 -5.18 -0.04 0.73
CA GLY A 103 -5.18 1.36 0.29
C GLY A 103 -4.32 1.59 -0.96
N ARG A 104 -4.16 2.86 -1.36
CA ARG A 104 -3.55 3.23 -2.63
C ARG A 104 -3.01 4.65 -2.60
N CYS A 105 -1.99 4.94 -3.43
CA CYS A 105 -1.34 6.25 -3.53
C CYS A 105 -2.23 7.42 -3.99
N TYR A 106 -3.47 7.15 -4.37
CA TYR A 106 -4.48 8.15 -4.75
C TYR A 106 -5.37 8.62 -3.60
N PHE A 107 -5.23 8.00 -2.44
CA PHE A 107 -6.07 8.29 -1.27
C PHE A 107 -5.22 8.72 -0.10
N SER A 108 -5.86 9.36 0.89
CA SER A 108 -5.24 9.54 2.20
C SER A 108 -5.23 8.22 2.98
N GLY A 109 -4.27 8.09 3.91
CA GLY A 109 -4.20 6.91 4.77
C GLY A 109 -5.36 6.80 5.76
N SER A 110 -6.09 7.89 6.00
CA SER A 110 -7.32 7.91 6.80
C SER A 110 -8.56 7.49 6.00
N ASP A 111 -8.62 7.83 4.71
CA ASP A 111 -9.75 7.43 3.86
C ASP A 111 -9.67 5.95 3.45
N ARG A 112 -8.46 5.46 3.26
CA ARG A 112 -8.18 4.09 2.87
C ARG A 112 -7.02 3.51 3.69
N PRO A 113 -7.24 3.24 4.99
CA PRO A 113 -6.22 2.65 5.84
C PRO A 113 -5.84 1.21 5.41
N ALA A 114 -4.84 0.63 6.04
CA ALA A 114 -4.28 -0.67 5.68
C ALA A 114 -5.32 -1.80 5.67
N ASP A 115 -6.33 -1.75 6.53
CA ASP A 115 -7.40 -2.74 6.57
C ASP A 115 -8.56 -2.46 5.58
N SER A 116 -8.48 -1.38 4.82
CA SER A 116 -9.49 -1.07 3.80
C SER A 116 -9.69 -2.24 2.87
N ARG A 117 -10.96 -2.51 2.60
CA ARG A 117 -11.41 -3.62 1.77
C ARG A 117 -12.23 -3.12 0.61
N GLY A 118 -11.89 -3.56 -0.57
CA GLY A 118 -12.70 -3.37 -1.76
C GLY A 118 -12.86 -4.67 -2.52
N SER A 119 -13.67 -4.65 -3.55
CA SER A 119 -13.92 -5.83 -4.39
C SER A 119 -14.15 -5.45 -5.84
N TYR A 120 -13.69 -6.32 -6.74
CA TYR A 120 -13.86 -6.20 -8.17
C TYR A 120 -14.46 -7.46 -8.78
N PHE A 121 -15.09 -7.29 -9.93
CA PHE A 121 -15.68 -8.39 -10.66
C PHE A 121 -14.64 -9.22 -11.44
N SER A 122 -13.48 -8.64 -11.74
CA SER A 122 -12.40 -9.32 -12.48
C SER A 122 -11.03 -8.92 -11.98
N THR A 123 -10.02 -9.72 -12.35
CA THR A 123 -8.61 -9.45 -12.05
C THR A 123 -7.93 -8.54 -13.07
N THR A 124 -8.68 -7.93 -13.99
CA THR A 124 -8.13 -7.02 -15.01
C THR A 124 -7.84 -5.62 -14.50
N GLU A 125 -8.28 -5.31 -13.28
CA GLU A 125 -7.92 -4.08 -12.59
C GLU A 125 -6.47 -4.15 -12.07
N THR A 126 -5.92 -3.00 -11.78
CA THR A 126 -4.51 -2.80 -11.44
C THR A 126 -4.00 -3.21 -10.05
N PRO A 127 -4.78 -3.81 -9.11
CA PRO A 127 -4.20 -4.28 -7.87
C PRO A 127 -3.05 -5.27 -8.09
N VAL A 128 -2.02 -5.12 -7.30
CA VAL A 128 -0.86 -6.00 -7.30
C VAL A 128 -1.06 -7.16 -6.31
N PHE A 129 -0.14 -8.08 -6.27
CA PHE A 129 -0.12 -9.11 -5.23
C PHE A 129 1.24 -9.15 -4.56
N ARG A 130 1.23 -9.54 -3.29
CA ARG A 130 2.45 -9.75 -2.51
C ARG A 130 2.72 -11.24 -2.41
N VAL A 131 3.93 -11.64 -2.78
CA VAL A 131 4.39 -13.01 -2.55
C VAL A 131 4.91 -13.10 -1.12
N ALA A 132 4.29 -13.96 -0.31
CA ALA A 132 4.83 -14.36 0.98
C ALA A 132 5.64 -15.64 0.80
N LEU A 133 6.94 -15.59 1.14
CA LEU A 133 7.80 -16.78 1.21
C LEU A 133 7.78 -17.27 2.67
N TYR A 134 7.39 -18.50 2.87
CA TYR A 134 7.37 -19.19 4.17
C TYR A 134 8.59 -20.10 4.31
#